data_f60b36845bb45b388cbeec632179cd69
#
_entry.id   f60b36845bb45b388cbeec632179cd69
#
_cell.length_a   1.000
_cell.length_b   1.000
_cell.length_c   1.000
_cell.angle_alpha   90.00
_cell.angle_beta   90.00
_cell.angle_gamma   90.00
#
_symmetry.space_group_name_H-M   'P 1'
#
loop_
_entity.id
_entity.type
_entity.pdbx_description
1 polymer ?
#
loop_
_entity_poly.entity_id
_entity_poly.type
_entity_poly.pdbx_seq_one_letter_code
_entity_poly.pdbx_strand_id
1 'polypeptide(L)'
;MKKYKITQYNVVINLSSQLNIAITNDNPVYQKFIQDVAEQGIEIVEGPDIIEPDYATLRQQEYPSREEQLDMQFHDQVNGTTTWRDTIQAIKDRHPKTITGGTTIGEVPAWVQEAADNWTFNKQLREYVAAVERLEHYILSEGRPEIREDVVVETKEVFNEETGEIETVNITENMITQTAIEPLEATVEVTETNEETMESTTTTVRNPLIVRDEEERAAAQAVVDATPQEVIDAVNA
;
A
#
# COMPACT_ATOMS: atom_id res chain seq x y z
N MET A 1 10.64 6.41 -18.23
CA MET A 1 9.51 6.58 -19.18
C MET A 1 8.22 6.66 -18.38
N LYS A 2 7.37 7.64 -18.65
CA LYS A 2 6.07 7.78 -17.97
C LYS A 2 5.16 6.59 -18.33
N LYS A 3 4.57 5.96 -17.32
CA LYS A 3 3.65 4.81 -17.48
C LYS A 3 2.20 5.21 -17.18
N TYR A 4 2.02 6.18 -16.30
CA TYR A 4 0.72 6.61 -15.79
C TYR A 4 0.59 8.13 -15.90
N LYS A 5 -0.63 8.61 -16.00
CA LYS A 5 -0.99 10.03 -15.96
C LYS A 5 -2.13 10.25 -14.98
N ILE A 6 -2.03 11.30 -14.19
CA ILE A 6 -3.12 11.76 -13.34
C ILE A 6 -3.86 12.88 -14.08
N THR A 7 -5.17 12.85 -14.06
CA THR A 7 -5.99 13.95 -14.60
C THR A 7 -6.31 14.99 -13.52
N GLN A 8 -6.76 16.17 -13.93
CA GLN A 8 -7.25 17.21 -13.00
C GLN A 8 -8.42 16.76 -12.11
N TYR A 9 -9.09 15.66 -12.46
CA TYR A 9 -10.20 15.06 -11.68
C TYR A 9 -9.71 13.87 -10.82
N ASN A 10 -8.41 13.74 -10.59
CA ASN A 10 -7.78 12.62 -9.88
C ASN A 10 -8.09 11.24 -10.47
N VAL A 11 -8.25 11.15 -11.79
CA VAL A 11 -8.35 9.87 -12.47
C VAL A 11 -6.96 9.44 -12.92
N VAL A 12 -6.58 8.20 -12.62
CA VAL A 12 -5.33 7.59 -13.09
C VAL A 12 -5.57 6.97 -14.46
N ILE A 13 -4.73 7.29 -15.42
CA ILE A 13 -4.74 6.69 -16.77
C ILE A 13 -3.47 5.88 -16.96
N ASN A 14 -3.62 4.63 -17.40
CA ASN A 14 -2.48 3.85 -17.88
C ASN A 14 -2.15 4.28 -19.31
N LEU A 15 -0.96 4.83 -19.53
CA LEU A 15 -0.56 5.42 -20.82
C LEU A 15 -0.39 4.39 -21.95
N SER A 16 -0.10 3.14 -21.61
CA SER A 16 0.05 2.09 -22.62
C SER A 16 -1.28 1.53 -23.11
N SER A 17 -2.26 1.37 -22.21
CA SER A 17 -3.57 0.80 -22.54
C SER A 17 -4.65 1.88 -22.76
N GLN A 18 -4.37 3.14 -22.40
CA GLN A 18 -5.32 4.27 -22.41
C GLN A 18 -6.57 4.04 -21.54
N LEU A 19 -6.47 3.14 -20.56
CA LEU A 19 -7.57 2.82 -19.67
C LEU A 19 -7.54 3.69 -18.42
N ASN A 20 -8.72 4.16 -18.01
CA ASN A 20 -8.92 4.80 -16.72
C ASN A 20 -8.90 3.76 -15.61
N ILE A 21 -8.17 4.04 -14.54
CA ILE A 21 -8.06 3.20 -13.35
C ILE A 21 -8.90 3.82 -12.25
N ALA A 22 -9.91 3.10 -11.78
CA ALA A 22 -10.69 3.53 -10.62
C ALA A 22 -9.84 3.44 -9.35
N ILE A 23 -9.79 4.53 -8.58
CA ILE A 23 -9.05 4.64 -7.32
C ILE A 23 -9.88 4.00 -6.20
N THR A 24 -9.80 2.69 -6.09
CA THR A 24 -10.43 1.90 -5.02
C THR A 24 -9.48 0.80 -4.56
N ASN A 25 -9.44 0.54 -3.27
CA ASN A 25 -8.52 -0.45 -2.69
C ASN A 25 -8.78 -1.88 -3.20
N ASP A 26 -10.00 -2.19 -3.63
CA ASP A 26 -10.37 -3.50 -4.17
C ASP A 26 -10.01 -3.67 -5.64
N ASN A 27 -9.57 -2.60 -6.32
CA ASN A 27 -9.23 -2.64 -7.72
C ASN A 27 -7.80 -3.17 -7.93
N PRO A 28 -7.59 -4.36 -8.50
CA PRO A 28 -6.26 -4.93 -8.70
C PRO A 28 -5.37 -4.09 -9.64
N VAL A 29 -5.96 -3.34 -10.56
CA VAL A 29 -5.23 -2.46 -11.47
C VAL A 29 -4.73 -1.22 -10.72
N TYR A 30 -5.50 -0.70 -9.77
CA TYR A 30 -5.07 0.36 -8.88
C TYR A 30 -3.97 -0.11 -7.93
N GLN A 31 -4.11 -1.30 -7.35
CA GLN A 31 -3.05 -1.89 -6.51
C GLN A 31 -1.74 -2.07 -7.30
N LYS A 32 -1.83 -2.50 -8.56
CA LYS A 32 -0.65 -2.61 -9.45
C LYS A 32 -0.03 -1.25 -9.75
N PHE A 33 -0.84 -0.21 -9.96
CA PHE A 33 -0.35 1.16 -10.13
C PHE A 33 0.45 1.62 -8.89
N ILE A 34 -0.12 1.46 -7.69
CA ILE A 34 0.54 1.84 -6.43
C ILE A 34 1.84 1.05 -6.22
N GLN A 35 1.81 -0.27 -6.47
CA GLN A 35 3.00 -1.11 -6.44
C GLN A 35 4.08 -0.60 -7.40
N ASP A 36 3.73 -0.31 -8.65
CA ASP A 36 4.68 0.19 -9.64
C ASP A 36 5.31 1.53 -9.21
N VAL A 37 4.53 2.42 -8.58
CA VAL A 37 5.05 3.69 -8.02
C VAL A 37 5.99 3.41 -6.85
N ALA A 38 5.63 2.52 -5.94
CA ALA A 38 6.46 2.16 -4.79
C ALA A 38 7.82 1.53 -5.21
N GLU A 39 7.81 0.71 -6.26
CA GLU A 39 9.02 0.00 -6.73
C GLU A 39 9.89 0.82 -7.69
N GLN A 40 9.30 1.74 -8.47
CA GLN A 40 9.98 2.43 -9.57
C GLN A 40 10.08 3.95 -9.36
N GLY A 41 9.45 4.47 -8.29
CA GLY A 41 9.42 5.89 -7.97
C GLY A 41 8.30 6.66 -8.68
N ILE A 42 8.04 7.87 -8.17
CA ILE A 42 6.98 8.76 -8.66
C ILE A 42 7.25 9.28 -10.09
N GLU A 43 8.48 9.16 -10.56
CA GLU A 43 8.89 9.60 -11.89
C GLU A 43 8.20 8.87 -13.04
N ILE A 44 7.59 7.71 -12.77
CA ILE A 44 6.79 6.98 -13.78
C ILE A 44 5.40 7.58 -13.97
N VAL A 45 4.99 8.51 -13.10
CA VAL A 45 3.70 9.19 -13.14
C VAL A 45 3.84 10.59 -13.74
N GLU A 46 2.92 10.97 -14.62
CA GLU A 46 2.77 12.32 -15.16
C GLU A 46 1.63 13.02 -14.43
N GLY A 47 1.83 14.27 -14.06
CA GLY A 47 0.82 15.10 -13.42
C GLY A 47 -0.32 15.51 -14.37
N PRO A 48 -1.32 16.23 -13.84
CA PRO A 48 -2.47 16.67 -14.64
C PRO A 48 -2.10 17.75 -15.63
N ASP A 49 -2.84 17.80 -16.75
CA ASP A 49 -2.77 18.93 -17.66
C ASP A 49 -3.41 20.16 -17.00
N ILE A 50 -2.64 21.23 -16.91
CA ILE A 50 -3.09 22.55 -16.50
C ILE A 50 -3.33 23.35 -17.77
N ILE A 51 -4.59 23.68 -18.04
CA ILE A 51 -4.99 24.48 -19.19
C ILE A 51 -4.91 25.96 -18.80
N GLU A 52 -3.96 26.66 -19.37
CA GLU A 52 -3.86 28.11 -19.23
C GLU A 52 -4.76 28.77 -20.28
N PRO A 53 -5.77 29.60 -19.88
CA PRO A 53 -6.66 30.21 -20.82
C PRO A 53 -5.94 31.27 -21.66
N ASP A 54 -6.32 31.38 -22.91
CA ASP A 54 -5.86 32.45 -23.80
C ASP A 54 -6.52 33.79 -23.47
N TYR A 55 -6.01 34.86 -24.08
CA TYR A 55 -6.55 36.22 -23.89
C TYR A 55 -8.04 36.33 -24.25
N ALA A 56 -8.53 35.54 -25.21
CA ALA A 56 -9.92 35.61 -25.62
C ALA A 56 -10.85 35.05 -24.56
N THR A 57 -10.47 33.88 -23.99
CA THR A 57 -11.17 33.25 -22.88
C THR A 57 -11.18 34.13 -21.63
N LEU A 58 -10.01 34.71 -21.24
CA LEU A 58 -9.91 35.61 -20.10
C LEU A 58 -10.78 36.86 -20.27
N ARG A 59 -10.75 37.50 -21.47
CA ARG A 59 -11.61 38.65 -21.77
C ARG A 59 -13.07 38.29 -21.73
N GLN A 60 -13.46 37.13 -22.27
CA GLN A 60 -14.85 36.68 -22.28
C GLN A 60 -15.41 36.52 -20.85
N GLN A 61 -14.59 36.03 -19.91
CA GLN A 61 -15.00 35.89 -18.50
C GLN A 61 -15.19 37.24 -17.78
N GLU A 62 -14.46 38.28 -18.19
CA GLU A 62 -14.49 39.58 -17.54
C GLU A 62 -15.37 40.63 -18.25
N TYR A 63 -15.74 40.42 -19.53
CA TYR A 63 -16.61 41.34 -20.21
C TYR A 63 -17.96 41.41 -19.51
N PRO A 64 -18.51 42.64 -19.29
CA PRO A 64 -19.89 42.81 -18.85
C PRO A 64 -20.85 42.06 -19.78
N SER A 65 -22.00 41.67 -19.24
CA SER A 65 -23.06 41.07 -20.06
C SER A 65 -23.44 41.94 -21.23
N ARG A 66 -24.04 41.34 -22.26
CA ARG A 66 -24.45 42.10 -23.44
C ARG A 66 -25.44 43.20 -23.09
N GLU A 67 -26.33 42.95 -22.15
CA GLU A 67 -27.33 43.89 -21.64
C GLU A 67 -26.65 45.07 -20.93
N GLU A 68 -25.69 44.79 -20.04
CA GLU A 68 -24.91 45.84 -19.35
C GLU A 68 -24.08 46.66 -20.32
N GLN A 69 -23.49 46.06 -21.35
CA GLN A 69 -22.77 46.83 -22.37
C GLN A 69 -23.66 47.77 -23.15
N LEU A 70 -24.89 47.36 -23.50
CA LEU A 70 -25.88 48.21 -24.18
C LEU A 70 -26.35 49.35 -23.27
N ASP A 71 -26.57 49.06 -21.99
CA ASP A 71 -26.95 50.07 -21.00
C ASP A 71 -25.84 51.12 -20.83
N MET A 72 -24.59 50.71 -20.68
CA MET A 72 -23.43 51.59 -20.64
C MET A 72 -23.34 52.48 -21.89
N GLN A 73 -23.53 51.90 -23.09
CA GLN A 73 -23.50 52.67 -24.35
C GLN A 73 -24.64 53.71 -24.43
N PHE A 74 -25.85 53.35 -23.97
CA PHE A 74 -26.98 54.26 -23.90
C PHE A 74 -26.69 55.43 -22.95
N HIS A 75 -26.21 55.12 -21.74
CA HIS A 75 -25.85 56.15 -20.76
C HIS A 75 -24.69 57.04 -21.23
N ASP A 76 -23.67 56.45 -21.88
CA ASP A 76 -22.57 57.24 -22.46
C ASP A 76 -23.08 58.22 -23.55
N GLN A 77 -24.04 57.77 -24.38
CA GLN A 77 -24.61 58.59 -25.40
C GLN A 77 -25.46 59.78 -24.82
N VAL A 78 -26.20 59.50 -23.74
CA VAL A 78 -27.06 60.55 -23.10
C VAL A 78 -26.20 61.50 -22.28
N ASN A 79 -25.18 61.04 -21.59
CA ASN A 79 -24.40 61.85 -20.64
C ASN A 79 -23.06 62.36 -21.21
N GLY A 80 -22.72 61.98 -22.44
CA GLY A 80 -21.42 62.35 -23.05
C GLY A 80 -20.23 61.76 -22.39
N THR A 81 -20.36 60.52 -21.77
CA THR A 81 -19.31 59.82 -21.08
C THR A 81 -18.67 58.75 -21.97
N THR A 82 -17.62 58.06 -21.49
CA THR A 82 -16.88 57.00 -22.22
C THR A 82 -16.78 55.69 -21.43
N THR A 83 -17.70 55.47 -20.49
CA THR A 83 -17.67 54.39 -19.52
C THR A 83 -17.56 53.02 -20.18
N TRP A 84 -18.34 52.74 -21.22
CA TRP A 84 -18.28 51.49 -21.97
C TRP A 84 -16.89 51.27 -22.61
N ARG A 85 -16.40 52.31 -23.33
CA ARG A 85 -15.09 52.23 -24.00
C ARG A 85 -13.97 51.99 -23.02
N ASP A 86 -13.97 52.69 -21.90
CA ASP A 86 -12.91 52.62 -20.88
C ASP A 86 -12.92 51.28 -20.17
N THR A 87 -14.11 50.74 -19.86
CA THR A 87 -14.29 49.42 -19.29
C THR A 87 -13.75 48.34 -20.24
N ILE A 88 -14.17 48.38 -21.51
CA ILE A 88 -13.70 47.38 -22.51
C ILE A 88 -12.19 47.51 -22.75
N GLN A 89 -11.65 48.74 -22.78
CA GLN A 89 -10.20 48.94 -22.97
C GLN A 89 -9.41 48.46 -21.77
N ALA A 90 -9.87 48.72 -20.56
CA ALA A 90 -9.20 48.22 -19.33
C ALA A 90 -9.11 46.69 -19.29
N ILE A 91 -10.16 45.99 -19.73
CA ILE A 91 -10.14 44.52 -19.83
C ILE A 91 -9.14 44.03 -20.91
N LYS A 92 -9.11 44.74 -22.06
CA LYS A 92 -8.14 44.41 -23.12
C LYS A 92 -6.71 44.64 -22.71
N ASP A 93 -6.43 45.65 -21.90
CA ASP A 93 -5.11 45.99 -21.40
C ASP A 93 -4.63 45.00 -20.34
N ARG A 94 -5.54 44.51 -19.48
CA ARG A 94 -5.26 43.43 -18.54
C ARG A 94 -4.94 42.09 -19.23
N HIS A 95 -5.61 41.80 -20.35
CA HIS A 95 -5.46 40.56 -21.10
C HIS A 95 -4.99 40.88 -22.54
N PRO A 96 -3.72 41.25 -22.73
CA PRO A 96 -3.16 41.54 -24.04
C PRO A 96 -3.13 40.28 -24.92
N LYS A 97 -3.20 40.47 -26.26
CA LYS A 97 -3.18 39.36 -27.24
C LYS A 97 -1.91 38.51 -27.20
N THR A 98 -0.90 38.93 -26.44
CA THR A 98 0.32 38.16 -26.19
C THR A 98 0.11 36.93 -25.27
N ILE A 99 -1.05 36.90 -24.55
CA ILE A 99 -1.45 35.74 -23.76
C ILE A 99 -2.07 34.73 -24.72
N THR A 100 -1.27 33.75 -25.13
CA THR A 100 -1.68 32.73 -26.11
C THR A 100 -2.35 31.50 -25.49
N GLY A 101 -2.35 31.43 -24.17
CA GLY A 101 -2.77 30.21 -23.47
C GLY A 101 -1.80 29.07 -23.72
N GLY A 102 -2.14 27.92 -23.20
CA GLY A 102 -1.32 26.73 -23.35
C GLY A 102 -1.78 25.57 -22.50
N THR A 103 -1.00 24.50 -22.55
CA THR A 103 -1.16 23.37 -21.63
C THR A 103 0.20 23.10 -21.02
N THR A 104 0.27 23.12 -19.70
CA THR A 104 1.46 22.72 -18.92
C THR A 104 1.12 21.47 -18.12
N ILE A 105 2.14 20.70 -17.75
CA ILE A 105 1.96 19.53 -16.91
C ILE A 105 2.17 19.97 -15.46
N GLY A 106 1.15 19.75 -14.64
CA GLY A 106 1.19 20.03 -13.22
C GLY A 106 2.00 19.01 -12.44
N GLU A 107 2.15 19.26 -11.16
CA GLU A 107 2.80 18.33 -10.24
C GLU A 107 1.93 17.10 -9.99
N VAL A 108 2.58 15.96 -9.76
CA VAL A 108 1.87 14.74 -9.35
C VAL A 108 1.28 14.97 -7.95
N PRO A 109 -0.02 14.70 -7.74
CA PRO A 109 -0.64 14.91 -6.44
C PRO A 109 0.04 14.10 -5.32
N ALA A 110 0.18 14.70 -4.15
CA ALA A 110 0.88 14.12 -2.99
C ALA A 110 0.31 12.75 -2.57
N TRP A 111 -1.01 12.55 -2.71
CA TRP A 111 -1.66 11.29 -2.36
C TRP A 111 -1.07 10.06 -3.09
N VAL A 112 -0.45 10.25 -4.27
CA VAL A 112 0.19 9.16 -5.03
C VAL A 112 1.40 8.64 -4.28
N GLN A 113 2.23 9.55 -3.75
CA GLN A 113 3.38 9.18 -2.94
C GLN A 113 2.96 8.57 -1.62
N GLU A 114 1.98 9.17 -0.94
CA GLU A 114 1.44 8.65 0.32
C GLU A 114 0.88 7.23 0.16
N ALA A 115 0.18 6.96 -0.94
CA ALA A 115 -0.34 5.62 -1.22
C ALA A 115 0.79 4.59 -1.47
N ALA A 116 1.85 5.00 -2.16
CA ALA A 116 3.03 4.15 -2.42
C ALA A 116 3.80 3.85 -1.12
N ASP A 117 3.98 4.87 -0.25
CA ASP A 117 4.62 4.72 1.05
C ASP A 117 3.82 3.77 1.95
N ASN A 118 2.49 3.94 2.01
CA ASN A 118 1.59 3.04 2.75
C ASN A 118 1.63 1.60 2.21
N TRP A 119 1.73 1.41 0.90
CA TRP A 119 1.87 0.09 0.30
C TRP A 119 3.18 -0.57 0.74
N THR A 120 4.29 0.17 0.70
CA THR A 120 5.61 -0.28 1.13
C THR A 120 5.60 -0.68 2.60
N PHE A 121 5.05 0.18 3.46
CA PHE A 121 4.91 -0.08 4.89
C PHE A 121 4.11 -1.37 5.17
N ASN A 122 2.93 -1.51 4.55
CA ASN A 122 2.09 -2.70 4.71
C ASN A 122 2.73 -3.99 4.15
N LYS A 123 3.57 -3.87 3.11
CA LYS A 123 4.36 -5.00 2.61
C LYS A 123 5.39 -5.44 3.64
N GLN A 124 6.18 -4.50 4.17
CA GLN A 124 7.20 -4.76 5.19
C GLN A 124 6.58 -5.35 6.46
N LEU A 125 5.39 -4.86 6.87
CA LEU A 125 4.66 -5.38 8.02
C LEU A 125 4.32 -6.87 7.85
N ARG A 126 3.78 -7.25 6.69
CA ARG A 126 3.45 -8.66 6.40
C ARG A 126 4.69 -9.55 6.33
N GLU A 127 5.76 -9.06 5.71
CA GLU A 127 7.04 -9.79 5.61
C GLU A 127 7.66 -10.02 6.99
N TYR A 128 7.63 -9.00 7.85
CA TYR A 128 8.12 -9.09 9.23
C TYR A 128 7.32 -10.10 10.05
N VAL A 129 5.98 -10.01 10.05
CA VAL A 129 5.12 -10.96 10.78
C VAL A 129 5.38 -12.39 10.33
N ALA A 130 5.42 -12.64 9.02
CA ALA A 130 5.71 -13.98 8.50
C ALA A 130 7.12 -14.47 8.88
N ALA A 131 8.10 -13.57 8.94
CA ALA A 131 9.46 -13.91 9.36
C ALA A 131 9.51 -14.26 10.86
N VAL A 132 8.83 -13.49 11.72
CA VAL A 132 8.74 -13.80 13.16
C VAL A 132 8.04 -15.14 13.39
N GLU A 133 6.88 -15.38 12.76
CA GLU A 133 6.18 -16.67 12.84
C GLU A 133 7.06 -17.84 12.39
N ARG A 134 7.87 -17.64 11.34
CA ARG A 134 8.82 -18.66 10.87
C ARG A 134 9.92 -18.94 11.89
N LEU A 135 10.42 -17.92 12.59
CA LEU A 135 11.44 -18.05 13.62
C LEU A 135 10.90 -18.70 14.91
N GLU A 136 9.66 -18.43 15.26
CA GLU A 136 8.98 -19.02 16.42
C GLU A 136 8.61 -20.50 16.21
N HIS A 137 8.51 -20.94 14.94
CA HIS A 137 8.27 -22.35 14.65
C HIS A 137 9.46 -23.20 15.16
N TYR A 138 9.19 -24.45 15.59
CA TYR A 138 10.25 -25.35 16.10
C TYR A 138 11.30 -25.64 15.02
N ILE A 139 12.52 -25.91 15.49
CA ILE A 139 13.67 -26.27 14.64
C ILE A 139 13.60 -27.76 14.31
N LEU A 140 13.63 -28.13 13.02
CA LEU A 140 13.43 -29.51 12.59
C LEU A 140 14.51 -30.47 13.15
N SER A 141 15.75 -29.99 13.32
CA SER A 141 16.84 -30.78 13.90
C SER A 141 16.77 -30.95 15.44
N GLU A 142 15.94 -30.12 16.11
CA GLU A 142 15.78 -30.15 17.57
C GLU A 142 14.45 -30.77 17.98
N GLY A 143 13.46 -30.75 17.09
CA GLY A 143 12.09 -31.12 17.39
C GLY A 143 11.40 -30.13 18.35
N ARG A 144 10.37 -30.59 19.04
CA ARG A 144 9.75 -29.82 20.11
C ARG A 144 9.24 -30.73 21.23
N PRO A 145 9.33 -30.30 22.49
CA PRO A 145 8.83 -31.07 23.63
C PRO A 145 7.31 -31.09 23.70
N GLU A 146 6.75 -32.07 24.40
CA GLU A 146 5.38 -32.05 24.86
C GLU A 146 5.22 -30.95 25.92
N ILE A 147 4.17 -30.13 25.79
CA ILE A 147 3.78 -29.19 26.82
C ILE A 147 2.40 -29.58 27.35
N ARG A 148 2.29 -29.61 28.68
CA ARG A 148 1.03 -29.79 29.39
C ARG A 148 0.75 -28.58 30.25
N GLU A 149 -0.47 -28.12 30.18
CA GLU A 149 -0.91 -26.95 30.95
C GLU A 149 -2.23 -27.26 31.64
N ASP A 150 -2.49 -26.54 32.72
CA ASP A 150 -3.75 -26.61 33.42
C ASP A 150 -4.78 -25.71 32.70
N VAL A 151 -5.61 -26.34 31.90
CA VAL A 151 -6.66 -25.68 31.11
C VAL A 151 -7.95 -25.66 31.90
N VAL A 152 -8.60 -24.50 31.96
CA VAL A 152 -9.93 -24.38 32.57
C VAL A 152 -10.96 -25.11 31.69
N VAL A 153 -11.46 -26.23 32.18
CA VAL A 153 -12.44 -27.07 31.47
C VAL A 153 -13.86 -26.76 31.90
N GLU A 154 -14.04 -26.23 33.09
CA GLU A 154 -15.35 -25.88 33.62
C GLU A 154 -15.22 -24.71 34.60
N THR A 155 -16.22 -23.84 34.62
CA THR A 155 -16.34 -22.77 35.61
C THR A 155 -17.64 -22.97 36.38
N LYS A 156 -17.56 -23.09 37.72
CA LYS A 156 -18.71 -23.28 38.59
C LYS A 156 -18.85 -22.10 39.55
N GLU A 157 -20.11 -21.71 39.78
CA GLU A 157 -20.43 -20.83 40.88
C GLU A 157 -20.67 -21.66 42.15
N VAL A 158 -19.91 -21.36 43.18
CA VAL A 158 -20.01 -22.05 44.49
C VAL A 158 -20.33 -21.00 45.55
N PHE A 159 -21.34 -21.31 46.38
CA PHE A 159 -21.68 -20.46 47.50
C PHE A 159 -20.67 -20.68 48.63
N ASN A 160 -19.98 -19.60 49.03
CA ASN A 160 -19.05 -19.61 50.15
C ASN A 160 -19.84 -19.37 51.46
N GLU A 161 -19.97 -20.40 52.29
CA GLU A 161 -20.72 -20.32 53.55
C GLU A 161 -20.09 -19.39 54.58
N GLU A 162 -18.76 -19.14 54.51
CA GLU A 162 -18.07 -18.25 55.45
C GLU A 162 -18.26 -16.78 55.10
N THR A 163 -18.26 -16.43 53.80
CA THR A 163 -18.40 -15.04 53.34
C THR A 163 -19.84 -14.67 52.99
N GLY A 164 -20.69 -15.65 52.72
CA GLY A 164 -22.08 -15.48 52.27
C GLY A 164 -22.18 -15.02 50.79
N GLU A 165 -21.08 -15.10 50.04
CA GLU A 165 -21.03 -14.66 48.64
C GLU A 165 -20.91 -15.87 47.67
N ILE A 166 -21.33 -15.64 46.41
CA ILE A 166 -21.11 -16.60 45.34
C ILE A 166 -19.76 -16.37 44.74
N GLU A 167 -18.88 -17.34 44.78
CA GLU A 167 -17.56 -17.30 44.19
C GLU A 167 -17.52 -18.15 42.93
N THR A 168 -16.79 -17.65 41.93
CA THR A 168 -16.52 -18.37 40.68
C THR A 168 -15.26 -19.24 40.83
N VAL A 169 -15.42 -20.55 40.77
CA VAL A 169 -14.33 -21.51 40.85
C VAL A 169 -14.06 -22.13 39.48
N ASN A 170 -12.84 -21.97 39.01
CA ASN A 170 -12.37 -22.63 37.78
C ASN A 170 -11.86 -24.03 38.09
N ILE A 171 -12.42 -25.04 37.41
CA ILE A 171 -11.93 -26.40 37.41
C ILE A 171 -10.95 -26.55 36.26
N THR A 172 -9.70 -26.84 36.59
CA THR A 172 -8.63 -27.04 35.61
C THR A 172 -8.27 -28.53 35.47
N GLU A 173 -7.98 -28.93 34.25
CA GLU A 173 -7.41 -30.24 33.95
C GLU A 173 -6.03 -30.08 33.27
N ASN A 174 -5.09 -30.95 33.62
CA ASN A 174 -3.78 -30.94 32.98
C ASN A 174 -3.86 -31.62 31.62
N MET A 175 -3.89 -30.78 30.57
CA MET A 175 -4.08 -31.21 29.19
C MET A 175 -2.80 -31.00 28.36
N ILE A 176 -2.61 -31.85 27.34
CA ILE A 176 -1.55 -31.65 26.36
C ILE A 176 -1.98 -30.46 25.47
N THR A 177 -1.31 -29.32 25.60
CA THR A 177 -1.50 -28.13 24.77
C THR A 177 -0.58 -28.14 23.57
N GLN A 178 0.52 -28.90 23.65
CA GLN A 178 1.45 -29.12 22.55
C GLN A 178 1.94 -30.57 22.55
N THR A 179 1.80 -31.25 21.42
CA THR A 179 2.33 -32.60 21.23
C THR A 179 3.83 -32.55 20.94
N ALA A 180 4.57 -33.54 21.47
CA ALA A 180 5.98 -33.72 21.13
C ALA A 180 6.18 -34.00 19.63
N ILE A 181 7.27 -33.49 19.08
CA ILE A 181 7.75 -33.84 17.73
C ILE A 181 9.20 -34.21 17.84
N GLU A 182 9.51 -35.43 17.42
CA GLU A 182 10.89 -35.93 17.45
C GLU A 182 11.78 -35.15 16.46
N PRO A 183 13.06 -34.91 16.82
CA PRO A 183 14.03 -34.29 15.92
C PRO A 183 14.21 -35.15 14.65
N LEU A 184 14.39 -34.50 13.52
CA LEU A 184 14.78 -35.17 12.30
C LEU A 184 16.25 -35.62 12.38
N GLU A 185 16.55 -36.78 11.83
CA GLU A 185 17.95 -37.26 11.73
C GLU A 185 18.78 -36.31 10.85
N ALA A 186 19.99 -36.00 11.29
CA ALA A 186 20.90 -35.05 10.64
C ALA A 186 21.31 -35.47 9.22
N THR A 187 21.32 -36.80 8.97
CA THR A 187 21.70 -37.37 7.68
C THR A 187 20.69 -38.41 7.23
N VAL A 188 20.57 -38.56 5.91
CA VAL A 188 19.73 -39.58 5.27
C VAL A 188 20.54 -40.36 4.25
N GLU A 189 20.20 -41.64 4.05
CA GLU A 189 20.78 -42.45 3.01
C GLU A 189 20.02 -42.25 1.70
N VAL A 190 20.74 -41.87 0.64
CA VAL A 190 20.21 -41.74 -0.70
C VAL A 190 20.83 -42.81 -1.57
N THR A 191 19.97 -43.62 -2.20
CA THR A 191 20.40 -44.65 -3.14
C THR A 191 20.10 -44.21 -4.57
N GLU A 192 21.13 -44.00 -5.34
CA GLU A 192 21.04 -43.72 -6.77
C GLU A 192 21.34 -44.99 -7.56
N THR A 193 20.47 -45.33 -8.51
CA THR A 193 20.66 -46.46 -9.41
C THR A 193 21.03 -45.93 -10.79
N ASN A 194 22.16 -46.32 -11.31
CA ASN A 194 22.56 -46.02 -12.67
C ASN A 194 21.69 -46.85 -13.64
N GLU A 195 20.89 -46.19 -14.43
CA GLU A 195 19.92 -46.82 -15.37
C GLU A 195 20.62 -47.67 -16.46
N GLU A 196 21.87 -47.32 -16.83
CA GLU A 196 22.62 -48.03 -17.86
C GLU A 196 23.30 -49.31 -17.36
N THR A 197 23.86 -49.23 -16.10
CA THR A 197 24.60 -50.35 -15.52
C THR A 197 23.79 -51.16 -14.53
N MET A 198 22.61 -50.66 -14.13
CA MET A 198 21.79 -51.22 -13.03
C MET A 198 22.51 -51.35 -11.69
N GLU A 199 23.62 -50.64 -11.54
CA GLU A 199 24.35 -50.57 -10.26
C GLU A 199 23.75 -49.50 -9.37
N SER A 200 23.53 -49.86 -8.09
CA SER A 200 23.00 -48.91 -7.09
C SER A 200 24.13 -48.49 -6.14
N THR A 201 24.26 -47.19 -5.95
CA THR A 201 25.21 -46.60 -5.00
C THR A 201 24.43 -45.88 -3.89
N THR A 202 24.65 -46.29 -2.65
CA THR A 202 24.07 -45.64 -1.46
C THR A 202 25.08 -44.67 -0.87
N THR A 203 24.68 -43.41 -0.74
CA THR A 203 25.49 -42.35 -0.11
C THR A 203 24.73 -41.74 1.06
N THR A 204 25.46 -41.43 2.14
CA THR A 204 24.89 -40.68 3.27
C THR A 204 25.06 -39.22 3.02
N VAL A 205 23.94 -38.49 2.94
CA VAL A 205 23.92 -37.04 2.72
C VAL A 205 23.27 -36.36 3.91
N ARG A 206 23.59 -35.06 4.09
CA ARG A 206 22.89 -34.23 5.06
C ARG A 206 21.39 -34.19 4.73
N ASN A 207 20.54 -34.29 5.76
CA ASN A 207 19.08 -34.29 5.53
C ASN A 207 18.63 -33.00 4.82
N PRO A 208 18.08 -33.11 3.60
CA PRO A 208 17.69 -31.92 2.83
C PRO A 208 16.60 -31.06 3.49
N LEU A 209 15.76 -31.67 4.34
CA LEU A 209 14.72 -30.93 5.07
C LEU A 209 15.32 -30.02 6.14
N ILE A 210 16.38 -30.49 6.83
CA ILE A 210 17.12 -29.70 7.83
C ILE A 210 17.85 -28.56 7.12
N VAL A 211 18.53 -28.84 5.99
CA VAL A 211 19.23 -27.80 5.23
C VAL A 211 18.24 -26.68 4.79
N ARG A 212 17.10 -27.09 4.28
CA ARG A 212 16.04 -26.15 3.87
C ARG A 212 15.49 -25.34 5.05
N ASP A 213 15.26 -25.98 6.20
CA ASP A 213 14.80 -25.32 7.43
C ASP A 213 15.77 -24.23 7.88
N GLU A 214 17.08 -24.53 7.88
CA GLU A 214 18.14 -23.58 8.22
C GLU A 214 18.20 -22.40 7.25
N GLU A 215 18.08 -22.66 5.94
CA GLU A 215 18.07 -21.63 4.91
C GLU A 215 16.85 -20.69 5.06
N GLU A 216 15.65 -21.26 5.27
CA GLU A 216 14.43 -20.50 5.47
C GLU A 216 14.48 -19.66 6.76
N ARG A 217 15.05 -20.19 7.84
CA ARG A 217 15.25 -19.45 9.10
C ARG A 217 16.28 -18.35 8.97
N ALA A 218 17.38 -18.61 8.27
CA ALA A 218 18.38 -17.58 7.98
C ALA A 218 17.79 -16.42 7.13
N ALA A 219 16.96 -16.75 6.15
CA ALA A 219 16.25 -15.76 5.35
C ALA A 219 15.23 -14.95 6.19
N ALA A 220 14.49 -15.62 7.08
CA ALA A 220 13.56 -14.95 8.00
C ALA A 220 14.30 -14.01 8.97
N GLN A 221 15.44 -14.44 9.53
CA GLN A 221 16.26 -13.61 10.40
C GLN A 221 16.77 -12.36 9.67
N ALA A 222 17.20 -12.51 8.42
CA ALA A 222 17.64 -11.38 7.61
C ALA A 222 16.50 -10.35 7.36
N VAL A 223 15.25 -10.81 7.21
CA VAL A 223 14.08 -9.93 7.11
C VAL A 223 13.87 -9.18 8.43
N VAL A 224 13.90 -9.87 9.57
CA VAL A 224 13.75 -9.24 10.90
C VAL A 224 14.83 -8.19 11.14
N ASP A 225 16.09 -8.52 10.84
CA ASP A 225 17.25 -7.61 11.05
C ASP A 225 17.19 -6.37 10.13
N ALA A 226 16.59 -6.49 8.94
CA ALA A 226 16.47 -5.42 7.97
C ALA A 226 15.20 -4.56 8.16
N THR A 227 14.26 -4.97 9.02
CA THR A 227 12.96 -4.30 9.19
C THR A 227 13.12 -2.99 9.97
N PRO A 228 12.58 -1.85 9.47
CA PRO A 228 12.60 -0.59 10.18
C PRO A 228 11.89 -0.65 11.53
N GLN A 229 12.39 0.10 12.52
CA GLN A 229 11.85 0.11 13.88
C GLN A 229 10.35 0.51 13.92
N GLU A 230 9.93 1.44 13.07
CA GLU A 230 8.52 1.87 12.99
C GLU A 230 7.56 0.74 12.61
N VAL A 231 8.02 -0.22 11.78
CA VAL A 231 7.23 -1.41 11.41
C VAL A 231 7.15 -2.38 12.58
N ILE A 232 8.25 -2.58 13.30
CA ILE A 232 8.31 -3.42 14.51
C ILE A 232 7.38 -2.87 15.59
N ASP A 233 7.42 -1.56 15.82
CA ASP A 233 6.59 -0.88 16.81
C ASP A 233 5.09 -1.01 16.48
N ALA A 234 4.74 -0.98 15.19
CA ALA A 234 3.36 -1.13 14.74
C ALA A 234 2.78 -2.54 14.95
N VAL A 235 3.64 -3.59 14.98
CA VAL A 235 3.20 -4.96 15.30
C VAL A 235 2.99 -5.13 16.80
N ASN A 236 3.78 -4.43 17.62
CA ASN A 236 3.79 -4.60 19.08
C ASN A 236 2.81 -3.65 19.81
N ALA A 237 2.09 -2.77 19.09
CA ALA A 237 1.13 -1.81 19.65
C ALA A 237 -0.27 -2.39 19.77
#